data_d97f1259c5718f1d3beafe5ea733a388
#
_entry.id   d97f1259c5718f1d3beafe5ea733a388
#
_cell.length_a   1.000
_cell.length_b   1.000
_cell.length_c   1.000
_cell.angle_alpha   90.00
_cell.angle_beta   90.00
_cell.angle_gamma   90.00
#
_symmetry.space_group_name_H-M   'P 1'
#
loop_
_entity.id
_entity.type
_entity.pdbx_description
1 polymer ?
#
loop_
_entity_poly.entity_id
_entity_poly.type
_entity_poly.pdbx_seq_one_letter_code
_entity_poly.pdbx_strand_id
1 'polypeptide(L)'
;MSTASETQYAFHGAVEVDDQLDALETMLDPGTAECLVRLGVPAGARCWEVGAGGGSIARHLLALAGPGGRVVATDLDTSRIAAPGAEILQHDVRWDPAPDGGPFDVIHARWVLMHLPERRRVLSKLVDALAPGGWLVIEESMVTPEGLPVLTSSSPADVELFGRFSRAVVRILADAGADPQWGARDLHAAMAESSLEDVHSIHRTDSWTGGGAGSRLHDIHTRQLREPLCARGFTDSDLDRLQNIVADPRFSAMWYPLVSTCGRKTSRA
;
A
#
# COMPACT_ATOMS: atom_id res chain seq x y z
N MET A 1 14.36 11.99 -29.33
CA MET A 1 13.51 10.98 -28.70
C MET A 1 14.11 10.73 -27.32
N SER A 2 13.60 11.41 -26.32
CA SER A 2 14.04 11.27 -24.91
C SER A 2 13.33 10.05 -24.37
N THR A 3 14.10 9.02 -23.99
CA THR A 3 13.60 7.87 -23.23
C THR A 3 13.10 8.39 -21.88
N ALA A 4 11.76 8.38 -21.71
CA ALA A 4 11.18 8.58 -20.39
C ALA A 4 11.83 7.55 -19.46
N SER A 5 12.50 8.02 -18.42
CA SER A 5 13.01 7.18 -17.34
C SER A 5 11.82 6.41 -16.78
N GLU A 6 11.76 5.11 -17.06
CA GLU A 6 10.84 4.20 -16.38
C GLU A 6 11.17 4.31 -14.88
N THR A 7 10.26 4.89 -14.12
CA THR A 7 10.34 4.88 -12.66
C THR A 7 10.16 3.41 -12.26
N GLN A 8 11.28 2.74 -12.06
CA GLN A 8 11.29 1.32 -11.72
C GLN A 8 10.83 1.21 -10.26
N TYR A 9 9.72 0.53 -10.04
CA TYR A 9 9.28 0.17 -8.68
C TYR A 9 10.44 -0.50 -7.93
N ALA A 10 10.80 0.01 -6.76
CA ALA A 10 12.03 -0.39 -6.04
C ALA A 10 12.14 -1.89 -5.74
N PHE A 11 11.02 -2.62 -5.77
CA PHE A 11 10.92 -4.06 -5.52
C PHE A 11 10.55 -4.87 -6.78
N HIS A 12 10.55 -4.26 -7.97
CA HIS A 12 10.19 -4.95 -9.21
C HIS A 12 11.22 -6.06 -9.54
N GLY A 13 10.74 -7.29 -9.74
CA GLY A 13 11.58 -8.44 -10.09
C GLY A 13 12.36 -9.07 -8.93
N ALA A 14 12.09 -8.68 -7.68
CA ALA A 14 12.71 -9.29 -6.51
C ALA A 14 12.24 -10.76 -6.36
N VAL A 15 13.17 -11.62 -5.93
CA VAL A 15 12.93 -13.09 -5.78
C VAL A 15 11.88 -13.40 -4.70
N GLU A 16 11.66 -12.48 -3.75
CA GLU A 16 10.81 -12.68 -2.56
C GLU A 16 9.52 -11.85 -2.62
N VAL A 17 9.00 -11.55 -3.84
CA VAL A 17 7.78 -10.73 -3.99
C VAL A 17 6.56 -11.41 -3.37
N ASP A 18 6.45 -12.73 -3.48
CA ASP A 18 5.30 -13.47 -2.92
C ASP A 18 5.32 -13.40 -1.38
N ASP A 19 6.47 -13.60 -0.74
CA ASP A 19 6.63 -13.46 0.72
C ASP A 19 6.37 -12.03 1.18
N GLN A 20 6.74 -11.04 0.36
CA GLN A 20 6.48 -9.62 0.64
C GLN A 20 4.98 -9.31 0.58
N LEU A 21 4.27 -9.79 -0.45
CA LEU A 21 2.83 -9.63 -0.59
C LEU A 21 2.11 -10.29 0.59
N ASP A 22 2.46 -11.51 0.96
CA ASP A 22 1.89 -12.23 2.09
C ASP A 22 2.08 -11.48 3.42
N ALA A 23 3.27 -10.91 3.64
CA ALA A 23 3.55 -10.11 4.83
C ALA A 23 2.70 -8.82 4.85
N LEU A 24 2.56 -8.15 3.71
CA LEU A 24 1.72 -6.95 3.57
C LEU A 24 0.24 -7.28 3.78
N GLU A 25 -0.28 -8.33 3.12
CA GLU A 25 -1.67 -8.77 3.26
C GLU A 25 -1.97 -9.10 4.74
N THR A 26 -1.10 -9.87 5.41
CA THR A 26 -1.31 -10.24 6.82
C THR A 26 -1.43 -9.03 7.74
N MET A 27 -0.63 -7.99 7.50
CA MET A 27 -0.60 -6.80 8.38
C MET A 27 -1.65 -5.75 8.02
N LEU A 28 -2.00 -5.61 6.75
CA LEU A 28 -2.82 -4.49 6.28
C LEU A 28 -4.29 -4.87 6.04
N ASP A 29 -4.56 -6.11 5.60
CA ASP A 29 -5.92 -6.54 5.24
C ASP A 29 -6.96 -6.36 6.34
N PRO A 30 -6.66 -6.63 7.64
CA PRO A 30 -7.64 -6.40 8.69
C PRO A 30 -8.14 -4.96 8.76
N GLY A 31 -7.25 -3.99 8.58
CA GLY A 31 -7.57 -2.56 8.57
C GLY A 31 -8.39 -2.16 7.35
N THR A 32 -7.97 -2.62 6.17
CA THR A 32 -8.68 -2.38 4.91
C THR A 32 -10.09 -3.01 4.94
N ALA A 33 -10.21 -4.26 5.39
CA ALA A 33 -11.50 -4.95 5.50
C ALA A 33 -12.46 -4.21 6.44
N GLU A 34 -11.98 -3.75 7.61
CA GLU A 34 -12.77 -2.94 8.54
C GLU A 34 -13.24 -1.64 7.88
N CYS A 35 -12.36 -0.96 7.14
CA CYS A 35 -12.69 0.26 6.41
C CYS A 35 -13.81 0.01 5.39
N LEU A 36 -13.66 -1.00 4.53
CA LEU A 36 -14.64 -1.34 3.48
C LEU A 36 -16.00 -1.76 4.06
N VAL A 37 -16.01 -2.54 5.16
CA VAL A 37 -17.26 -2.91 5.87
C VAL A 37 -17.94 -1.66 6.44
N ARG A 38 -17.19 -0.74 7.01
CA ARG A 38 -17.74 0.50 7.59
C ARG A 38 -18.36 1.42 6.53
N LEU A 39 -17.79 1.46 5.32
CA LEU A 39 -18.34 2.23 4.21
C LEU A 39 -19.64 1.63 3.67
N GLY A 40 -19.90 0.37 3.91
CA GLY A 40 -21.14 -0.30 3.49
C GLY A 40 -21.19 -0.55 1.99
N VAL A 41 -20.25 -1.35 1.47
CA VAL A 41 -20.24 -1.76 0.05
C VAL A 41 -21.60 -2.37 -0.33
N PRO A 42 -22.33 -1.82 -1.32
CA PRO A 42 -23.65 -2.32 -1.67
C PRO A 42 -23.63 -3.74 -2.23
N ALA A 43 -24.66 -4.53 -1.96
CA ALA A 43 -24.86 -5.80 -2.66
C ALA A 43 -25.02 -5.55 -4.16
N GLY A 44 -24.31 -6.34 -4.99
CA GLY A 44 -24.27 -6.15 -6.44
C GLY A 44 -23.34 -5.03 -6.91
N ALA A 45 -22.52 -4.46 -6.03
CA ALA A 45 -21.60 -3.36 -6.35
C ALA A 45 -20.63 -3.72 -7.47
N ARG A 46 -20.31 -2.71 -8.27
CA ARG A 46 -19.19 -2.73 -9.24
C ARG A 46 -17.98 -2.12 -8.56
N CYS A 47 -16.94 -2.90 -8.40
CA CYS A 47 -15.73 -2.49 -7.71
C CYS A 47 -14.53 -2.53 -8.64
N TRP A 48 -13.61 -1.59 -8.44
CA TRP A 48 -12.30 -1.60 -9.09
C TRP A 48 -11.21 -1.60 -8.04
N GLU A 49 -10.40 -2.66 -8.04
CA GLU A 49 -9.18 -2.77 -7.25
C GLU A 49 -7.98 -2.39 -8.10
N VAL A 50 -7.28 -1.33 -7.72
CA VAL A 50 -6.12 -0.76 -8.43
C VAL A 50 -4.84 -1.19 -7.73
N GLY A 51 -3.92 -1.83 -8.47
CA GLY A 51 -2.69 -2.37 -7.89
C GLY A 51 -2.98 -3.57 -6.99
N ALA A 52 -3.65 -4.58 -7.54
CA ALA A 52 -4.23 -5.69 -6.79
C ALA A 52 -3.21 -6.59 -6.08
N GLY A 53 -1.93 -6.57 -6.48
CA GLY A 53 -0.86 -7.37 -5.89
C GLY A 53 -1.18 -8.86 -5.87
N GLY A 54 -1.31 -9.47 -4.69
CA GLY A 54 -1.74 -10.87 -4.50
C GLY A 54 -3.25 -11.10 -4.64
N GLY A 55 -4.06 -10.03 -4.72
CA GLY A 55 -5.51 -10.10 -4.94
C GLY A 55 -6.34 -10.23 -3.66
N SER A 56 -5.76 -10.03 -2.48
CA SER A 56 -6.48 -10.18 -1.20
C SER A 56 -7.67 -9.24 -1.10
N ILE A 57 -7.50 -7.96 -1.43
CA ILE A 57 -8.58 -6.99 -1.35
C ILE A 57 -9.62 -7.20 -2.45
N ALA A 58 -9.23 -7.64 -3.65
CA ALA A 58 -10.19 -8.04 -4.67
C ALA A 58 -11.10 -9.18 -4.16
N ARG A 59 -10.57 -10.16 -3.41
CA ARG A 59 -11.37 -11.20 -2.74
C ARG A 59 -12.33 -10.61 -1.69
N HIS A 60 -11.86 -9.65 -0.88
CA HIS A 60 -12.72 -8.96 0.09
C HIS A 60 -13.85 -8.19 -0.58
N LEU A 61 -13.57 -7.46 -1.65
CA LEU A 61 -14.59 -6.74 -2.44
C LEU A 61 -15.61 -7.69 -3.06
N LEU A 62 -15.19 -8.86 -3.60
CA LEU A 62 -16.08 -9.89 -4.10
C LEU A 62 -17.03 -10.40 -2.99
N ALA A 63 -16.48 -10.67 -1.81
CA ALA A 63 -17.28 -11.14 -0.68
C ALA A 63 -18.32 -10.10 -0.22
N LEU A 64 -17.95 -8.82 -0.19
CA LEU A 64 -18.84 -7.72 0.20
C LEU A 64 -19.90 -7.43 -0.86
N ALA A 65 -19.51 -7.39 -2.14
CA ALA A 65 -20.44 -7.16 -3.24
C ALA A 65 -21.43 -8.33 -3.45
N GLY A 66 -21.05 -9.53 -3.04
CA GLY A 66 -21.91 -10.72 -3.08
C GLY A 66 -22.33 -11.16 -4.47
N PRO A 67 -23.34 -12.05 -4.56
CA PRO A 67 -23.87 -12.52 -5.84
C PRO A 67 -24.42 -11.37 -6.69
N GLY A 68 -23.95 -11.28 -7.93
CA GLY A 68 -24.31 -10.18 -8.85
C GLY A 68 -23.39 -8.98 -8.80
N GLY A 69 -22.45 -8.93 -7.82
CA GLY A 69 -21.35 -7.95 -7.82
C GLY A 69 -20.32 -8.24 -8.91
N ARG A 70 -19.59 -7.21 -9.30
CA ARG A 70 -18.48 -7.31 -10.26
C ARG A 70 -17.23 -6.65 -9.66
N VAL A 71 -16.13 -7.34 -9.69
CA VAL A 71 -14.82 -6.79 -9.27
C VAL A 71 -13.87 -6.87 -10.45
N VAL A 72 -13.29 -5.74 -10.81
CA VAL A 72 -12.17 -5.64 -11.76
C VAL A 72 -10.92 -5.42 -10.92
N ALA A 73 -9.94 -6.32 -11.02
CA ALA A 73 -8.67 -6.25 -10.34
C ALA A 73 -7.55 -5.96 -11.35
N THR A 74 -6.84 -4.87 -11.16
CA THR A 74 -5.85 -4.38 -12.11
C THR A 74 -4.47 -4.28 -11.48
N ASP A 75 -3.43 -4.66 -12.24
CA ASP A 75 -2.03 -4.49 -11.83
C ASP A 75 -1.13 -4.41 -13.09
N LEU A 76 0.11 -3.96 -12.91
CA LEU A 76 1.15 -4.05 -13.95
C LEU A 76 1.57 -5.52 -14.19
N ASP A 77 1.64 -6.32 -13.13
CA ASP A 77 1.93 -7.75 -13.16
C ASP A 77 0.77 -8.54 -12.55
N THR A 78 -0.05 -9.12 -13.41
CA THR A 78 -1.23 -9.90 -13.01
C THR A 78 -0.94 -11.34 -12.65
N SER A 79 0.30 -11.80 -12.78
CA SER A 79 0.68 -13.20 -12.59
C SER A 79 0.46 -13.72 -11.16
N ARG A 80 0.39 -12.81 -10.19
CA ARG A 80 0.22 -13.10 -8.76
C ARG A 80 -1.19 -12.89 -8.22
N ILE A 81 -2.10 -12.32 -9.03
CA ILE A 81 -3.45 -12.04 -8.56
C ILE A 81 -4.25 -13.33 -8.37
N ALA A 82 -4.43 -13.73 -7.13
CA ALA A 82 -5.23 -14.89 -6.73
C ALA A 82 -6.62 -14.46 -6.23
N ALA A 83 -7.47 -13.99 -7.14
CA ALA A 83 -8.84 -13.53 -6.83
C ALA A 83 -9.88 -14.23 -7.73
N PRO A 84 -10.21 -15.52 -7.49
CA PRO A 84 -11.19 -16.24 -8.29
C PRO A 84 -12.56 -15.53 -8.27
N GLY A 85 -13.09 -15.24 -9.45
CA GLY A 85 -14.35 -14.49 -9.62
C GLY A 85 -14.16 -13.01 -9.93
N ALA A 86 -12.97 -12.44 -9.76
CA ALA A 86 -12.65 -11.11 -10.27
C ALA A 86 -12.25 -11.18 -11.75
N GLU A 87 -12.52 -10.11 -12.46
CA GLU A 87 -11.94 -9.86 -13.77
C GLU A 87 -10.53 -9.30 -13.58
N ILE A 88 -9.53 -9.99 -14.08
CA ILE A 88 -8.13 -9.63 -13.91
C ILE A 88 -7.61 -8.99 -15.19
N LEU A 89 -7.08 -7.77 -15.11
CA LEU A 89 -6.57 -7.02 -16.25
C LEU A 89 -5.16 -6.50 -15.96
N GLN A 90 -4.24 -6.72 -16.89
CA GLN A 90 -2.99 -6.00 -16.91
C GLN A 90 -3.26 -4.54 -17.31
N HIS A 91 -2.85 -3.59 -16.45
CA HIS A 91 -3.26 -2.20 -16.58
C HIS A 91 -2.26 -1.26 -15.90
N ASP A 92 -1.81 -0.28 -16.63
CA ASP A 92 -1.03 0.82 -16.06
C ASP A 92 -1.96 2.00 -15.74
N VAL A 93 -2.30 2.14 -14.47
CA VAL A 93 -3.20 3.21 -14.02
C VAL A 93 -2.69 4.61 -14.37
N ARG A 94 -1.42 4.79 -14.68
CA ARG A 94 -0.88 6.07 -15.14
C ARG A 94 -1.40 6.45 -16.51
N TRP A 95 -1.46 5.49 -17.45
CA TRP A 95 -1.63 5.77 -18.87
C TRP A 95 -2.93 5.22 -19.46
N ASP A 96 -3.35 4.04 -19.00
CA ASP A 96 -4.55 3.39 -19.52
C ASP A 96 -5.83 4.11 -19.04
N PRO A 97 -6.89 4.12 -19.85
CA PRO A 97 -8.20 4.60 -19.40
C PRO A 97 -8.74 3.72 -18.27
N ALA A 98 -9.74 4.21 -17.54
CA ALA A 98 -10.44 3.35 -16.57
C ALA A 98 -10.97 2.08 -17.29
N PRO A 99 -10.89 0.90 -16.63
CA PRO A 99 -11.33 -0.34 -17.26
C PRO A 99 -12.83 -0.34 -17.52
N ASP A 100 -13.25 -1.18 -18.48
CA ASP A 100 -14.67 -1.38 -18.79
C ASP A 100 -15.42 -1.92 -17.55
N GLY A 101 -16.70 -1.59 -17.46
CA GLY A 101 -17.59 -2.03 -16.38
C GLY A 101 -17.93 -0.97 -15.35
N GLY A 102 -17.35 0.20 -15.48
CA GLY A 102 -17.77 1.38 -14.72
C GLY A 102 -19.07 2.00 -15.24
N PRO A 103 -19.55 3.10 -14.62
CA PRO A 103 -18.94 3.70 -13.44
C PRO A 103 -18.98 2.77 -12.22
N PHE A 104 -17.99 2.92 -11.32
CA PHE A 104 -17.79 2.01 -10.18
C PHE A 104 -18.43 2.54 -8.90
N ASP A 105 -19.02 1.64 -8.12
CA ASP A 105 -19.60 1.95 -6.81
C ASP A 105 -18.54 2.05 -5.72
N VAL A 106 -17.42 1.31 -5.89
CA VAL A 106 -16.24 1.40 -5.04
C VAL A 106 -14.98 1.29 -5.88
N ILE A 107 -14.05 2.21 -5.66
CA ILE A 107 -12.67 2.12 -6.18
C ILE A 107 -11.74 2.10 -4.98
N HIS A 108 -10.85 1.12 -4.94
CA HIS A 108 -9.84 0.99 -3.90
C HIS A 108 -8.44 0.93 -4.50
N ALA A 109 -7.47 1.54 -3.82
CA ALA A 109 -6.05 1.42 -4.12
C ALA A 109 -5.25 1.47 -2.81
N ARG A 110 -4.32 0.53 -2.61
CA ARG A 110 -3.46 0.48 -1.44
C ARG A 110 -1.99 0.45 -1.82
N TRP A 111 -1.21 1.45 -1.33
CA TRP A 111 0.21 1.61 -1.62
C TRP A 111 0.54 1.63 -3.12
N VAL A 112 -0.30 2.36 -3.87
CA VAL A 112 -0.14 2.56 -5.32
C VAL A 112 0.27 3.98 -5.63
N LEU A 113 -0.53 4.96 -5.21
CA LEU A 113 -0.35 6.35 -5.63
C LEU A 113 0.95 6.94 -5.09
N MET A 114 1.40 6.53 -3.91
CA MET A 114 2.68 6.98 -3.35
C MET A 114 3.87 6.68 -4.28
N HIS A 115 3.78 5.65 -5.08
CA HIS A 115 4.84 5.26 -6.03
C HIS A 115 4.80 6.02 -7.36
N LEU A 116 3.74 6.80 -7.62
CA LEU A 116 3.50 7.43 -8.91
C LEU A 116 3.84 8.92 -8.88
N PRO A 117 4.73 9.42 -9.73
CA PRO A 117 4.90 10.86 -9.94
C PRO A 117 3.59 11.54 -10.36
N GLU A 118 2.78 10.86 -11.17
CA GLU A 118 1.50 11.35 -11.71
C GLU A 118 0.31 11.18 -10.76
N ARG A 119 0.52 10.92 -9.48
CA ARG A 119 -0.51 10.56 -8.48
C ARG A 119 -1.74 11.47 -8.46
N ARG A 120 -1.58 12.78 -8.63
CA ARG A 120 -2.72 13.71 -8.70
C ARG A 120 -3.58 13.51 -9.94
N ARG A 121 -2.97 13.24 -11.10
CA ARG A 121 -3.69 12.93 -12.33
C ARG A 121 -4.40 11.59 -12.23
N VAL A 122 -3.74 10.60 -11.63
CA VAL A 122 -4.35 9.29 -11.38
C VAL A 122 -5.53 9.44 -10.42
N LEU A 123 -5.39 10.20 -9.33
CA LEU A 123 -6.49 10.49 -8.41
C LEU A 123 -7.71 11.08 -9.14
N SER A 124 -7.51 12.08 -10.01
CA SER A 124 -8.61 12.65 -10.82
C SER A 124 -9.29 11.59 -11.69
N LYS A 125 -8.52 10.72 -12.38
CA LYS A 125 -9.06 9.60 -13.16
C LYS A 125 -9.93 8.67 -12.32
N LEU A 126 -9.47 8.33 -11.11
CA LEU A 126 -10.23 7.44 -10.21
C LEU A 126 -11.56 8.10 -9.77
N VAL A 127 -11.52 9.39 -9.43
CA VAL A 127 -12.73 10.17 -9.11
C VAL A 127 -13.70 10.20 -10.27
N ASP A 128 -13.22 10.41 -11.50
CA ASP A 128 -14.06 10.45 -12.70
C ASP A 128 -14.73 9.09 -12.98
N ALA A 129 -14.04 7.99 -12.68
CA ALA A 129 -14.53 6.63 -12.90
C ALA A 129 -15.58 6.16 -11.87
N LEU A 130 -15.79 6.90 -10.78
CA LEU A 130 -16.82 6.58 -9.78
C LEU A 130 -18.24 6.82 -10.30
N ALA A 131 -19.16 5.99 -9.87
CA ALA A 131 -20.58 6.24 -9.96
C ALA A 131 -20.98 7.41 -9.03
N PRO A 132 -22.04 8.17 -9.33
CA PRO A 132 -22.62 9.10 -8.36
C PRO A 132 -22.97 8.39 -7.06
N GLY A 133 -22.48 8.90 -5.93
CA GLY A 133 -22.60 8.28 -4.61
C GLY A 133 -21.61 7.14 -4.33
N GLY A 134 -20.74 6.79 -5.28
CA GLY A 134 -19.70 5.78 -5.10
C GLY A 134 -18.55 6.25 -4.21
N TRP A 135 -17.83 5.32 -3.62
CA TRP A 135 -16.72 5.56 -2.70
C TRP A 135 -15.35 5.37 -3.36
N LEU A 136 -14.46 6.34 -3.16
CA LEU A 136 -13.03 6.19 -3.39
C LEU A 136 -12.34 5.94 -2.07
N VAL A 137 -11.54 4.87 -2.01
CA VAL A 137 -10.72 4.51 -0.86
C VAL A 137 -9.27 4.42 -1.30
N ILE A 138 -8.45 5.34 -0.82
CA ILE A 138 -7.01 5.32 -1.07
C ILE A 138 -6.31 5.08 0.26
N GLU A 139 -5.51 4.02 0.30
CA GLU A 139 -4.74 3.63 1.48
C GLU A 139 -3.25 3.79 1.21
N GLU A 140 -2.61 4.63 2.01
CA GLU A 140 -1.19 4.95 1.84
C GLU A 140 -0.44 4.89 3.17
N SER A 141 0.88 4.78 3.11
CA SER A 141 1.70 4.83 4.31
C SER A 141 1.84 6.25 4.86
N MET A 142 2.08 6.34 6.16
CA MET A 142 2.53 7.55 6.83
C MET A 142 3.89 7.26 7.48
N VAL A 143 4.95 7.21 6.70
CA VAL A 143 6.27 6.98 7.28
C VAL A 143 6.99 8.32 7.44
N THR A 144 7.29 8.65 8.69
CA THR A 144 8.01 9.88 9.01
C THR A 144 9.52 9.73 8.82
N PRO A 145 10.26 10.83 8.62
CA PRO A 145 11.72 10.79 8.50
C PRO A 145 12.43 10.22 9.74
N GLU A 146 11.77 10.23 10.89
CA GLU A 146 12.27 9.70 12.16
C GLU A 146 12.32 8.16 12.18
N GLY A 147 11.60 7.52 11.25
CA GLY A 147 11.50 6.05 11.15
C GLY A 147 10.42 5.48 12.06
N LEU A 148 10.48 4.16 12.30
CA LEU A 148 9.49 3.44 13.09
C LEU A 148 9.91 3.39 14.57
N PRO A 149 9.00 3.73 15.52
CA PRO A 149 9.28 3.63 16.94
C PRO A 149 9.51 2.18 17.38
N VAL A 150 10.60 1.94 18.12
CA VAL A 150 10.85 0.70 18.83
C VAL A 150 10.15 0.77 20.19
N LEU A 151 9.38 -0.27 20.53
CA LEU A 151 8.59 -0.34 21.75
C LEU A 151 9.31 -1.12 22.85
N THR A 152 9.93 -2.26 22.49
CA THR A 152 10.75 -3.06 23.39
C THR A 152 12.02 -3.54 22.72
N SER A 153 13.11 -3.58 23.46
CA SER A 153 14.40 -4.15 23.02
C SER A 153 15.23 -4.53 24.22
N SER A 154 16.08 -5.54 24.07
CA SER A 154 17.07 -5.94 25.08
C SER A 154 18.36 -5.12 25.03
N SER A 155 18.55 -4.28 24.00
CA SER A 155 19.79 -3.53 23.77
C SER A 155 19.52 -2.14 23.16
N PRO A 156 20.06 -1.06 23.74
CA PRO A 156 20.02 0.27 23.11
C PRO A 156 20.67 0.31 21.73
N ALA A 157 21.70 -0.50 21.49
CA ALA A 157 22.35 -0.58 20.20
C ALA A 157 21.45 -1.20 19.12
N ASP A 158 20.53 -2.10 19.49
CA ASP A 158 19.52 -2.67 18.57
C ASP A 158 18.47 -1.63 18.22
N VAL A 159 18.05 -0.81 19.19
CA VAL A 159 17.13 0.32 18.95
C VAL A 159 17.74 1.28 17.93
N GLU A 160 19.01 1.66 18.11
CA GLU A 160 19.70 2.55 17.19
C GLU A 160 19.83 1.96 15.79
N LEU A 161 20.27 0.69 15.70
CA LEU A 161 20.44 -0.01 14.42
C LEU A 161 19.12 -0.15 13.67
N PHE A 162 18.04 -0.58 14.33
CA PHE A 162 16.73 -0.68 13.71
C PHE A 162 16.18 0.70 13.29
N GLY A 163 16.39 1.73 14.10
CA GLY A 163 16.04 3.10 13.74
C GLY A 163 16.80 3.62 12.50
N ARG A 164 18.11 3.34 12.40
CA ARG A 164 18.89 3.64 11.18
C ARG A 164 18.32 2.91 9.96
N PHE A 165 18.01 1.63 10.11
CA PHE A 165 17.46 0.78 9.07
C PHE A 165 16.11 1.28 8.58
N SER A 166 15.14 1.52 9.46
CA SER A 166 13.81 1.99 9.08
C SER A 166 13.85 3.34 8.33
N ARG A 167 14.70 4.27 8.78
CA ARG A 167 14.95 5.53 8.05
C ARG A 167 15.61 5.33 6.70
N ALA A 168 16.54 4.38 6.58
CA ALA A 168 17.20 4.07 5.31
C ALA A 168 16.23 3.50 4.29
N VAL A 169 15.33 2.59 4.68
CA VAL A 169 14.28 2.03 3.82
C VAL A 169 13.39 3.15 3.25
N VAL A 170 12.94 4.07 4.10
CA VAL A 170 12.13 5.23 3.65
C VAL A 170 12.87 6.08 2.63
N ARG A 171 14.15 6.35 2.86
CA ARG A 171 14.98 7.13 1.92
C ARG A 171 15.21 6.39 0.60
N ILE A 172 15.41 5.07 0.64
CA ILE A 172 15.54 4.25 -0.57
C ILE A 172 14.28 4.35 -1.43
N LEU A 173 13.10 4.25 -0.81
CA LEU A 173 11.84 4.43 -1.51
C LEU A 173 11.68 5.83 -2.11
N ALA A 174 12.05 6.87 -1.35
CA ALA A 174 12.00 8.25 -1.83
C ALA A 174 12.97 8.50 -2.99
N ASP A 175 14.18 7.96 -2.92
CA ASP A 175 15.18 8.07 -3.99
C ASP A 175 14.74 7.32 -5.26
N ALA A 176 13.92 6.28 -5.13
CA ALA A 176 13.27 5.58 -6.24
C ALA A 176 12.01 6.32 -6.78
N GLY A 177 11.69 7.50 -6.27
CA GLY A 177 10.60 8.37 -6.74
C GLY A 177 9.27 8.19 -6.01
N ALA A 178 9.20 7.34 -4.98
CA ALA A 178 8.02 7.25 -4.13
C ALA A 178 7.91 8.47 -3.19
N ASP A 179 6.69 8.75 -2.74
CA ASP A 179 6.42 9.72 -1.68
C ASP A 179 5.78 9.02 -0.47
N PRO A 180 6.59 8.47 0.44
CA PRO A 180 6.06 7.73 1.61
C PRO A 180 5.25 8.59 2.59
N GLN A 181 5.21 9.91 2.40
CA GLN A 181 4.45 10.84 3.22
C GLN A 181 3.16 11.34 2.52
N TRP A 182 2.96 10.96 1.26
CA TRP A 182 1.80 11.39 0.47
C TRP A 182 0.48 11.17 1.20
N GLY A 183 0.28 9.98 1.77
CA GLY A 183 -0.95 9.61 2.46
C GLY A 183 -1.30 10.54 3.63
N ALA A 184 -0.30 10.92 4.43
CA ALA A 184 -0.51 11.76 5.61
C ALA A 184 -0.52 13.25 5.30
N ARG A 185 0.29 13.69 4.32
CA ARG A 185 0.53 15.12 4.07
C ARG A 185 -0.46 15.74 3.10
N ASP A 186 -0.74 15.04 1.98
CA ASP A 186 -1.38 15.68 0.82
C ASP A 186 -2.66 14.99 0.36
N LEU A 187 -2.83 13.68 0.59
CA LEU A 187 -3.92 12.89 0.02
C LEU A 187 -5.29 13.40 0.45
N HIS A 188 -5.48 13.66 1.75
CA HIS A 188 -6.76 14.17 2.26
C HIS A 188 -7.15 15.50 1.58
N ALA A 189 -6.23 16.45 1.51
CA ALA A 189 -6.48 17.73 0.87
C ALA A 189 -6.77 17.55 -0.63
N ALA A 190 -6.01 16.71 -1.33
CA ALA A 190 -6.22 16.43 -2.74
C ALA A 190 -7.60 15.80 -3.03
N MET A 191 -8.10 14.93 -2.15
CA MET A 191 -9.45 14.37 -2.26
C MET A 191 -10.52 15.41 -1.91
N ALA A 192 -10.31 16.24 -0.89
CA ALA A 192 -11.25 17.30 -0.51
C ALA A 192 -11.34 18.43 -1.56
N GLU A 193 -10.28 18.67 -2.33
CA GLU A 193 -10.27 19.63 -3.44
C GLU A 193 -10.94 19.10 -4.72
N SER A 194 -11.26 17.79 -4.76
CA SER A 194 -11.93 17.14 -5.88
C SER A 194 -13.47 17.20 -5.77
N SER A 195 -14.20 16.55 -6.68
CA SER A 195 -15.67 16.44 -6.62
C SER A 195 -16.16 15.36 -5.63
N LEU A 196 -15.43 15.13 -4.54
CA LEU A 196 -15.81 14.22 -3.47
C LEU A 196 -16.40 14.99 -2.28
N GLU A 197 -17.38 14.38 -1.63
CA GLU A 197 -17.95 14.79 -0.35
C GLU A 197 -17.64 13.74 0.73
N ASP A 198 -17.91 14.04 2.00
CA ASP A 198 -17.67 13.14 3.13
C ASP A 198 -16.20 12.64 3.23
N VAL A 199 -15.24 13.49 2.79
CA VAL A 199 -13.82 13.12 2.83
C VAL A 199 -13.35 13.01 4.27
N HIS A 200 -12.83 11.84 4.62
CA HIS A 200 -12.27 11.59 5.95
C HIS A 200 -11.10 10.61 5.88
N SER A 201 -10.21 10.68 6.86
CA SER A 201 -9.05 9.80 6.96
C SER A 201 -9.04 9.07 8.29
N ILE A 202 -8.73 7.78 8.25
CA ILE A 202 -8.53 6.92 9.41
C ILE A 202 -7.06 6.55 9.45
N HIS A 203 -6.40 6.77 10.58
CA HIS A 203 -5.02 6.39 10.79
C HIS A 203 -4.98 5.15 11.67
N ARG A 204 -4.33 4.10 11.18
CA ARG A 204 -4.13 2.86 11.91
C ARG A 204 -2.64 2.57 12.04
N THR A 205 -2.24 2.20 13.23
CA THR A 205 -0.88 1.78 13.51
C THR A 205 -0.91 0.60 14.46
N ASP A 206 -0.40 -0.53 14.01
CA ASP A 206 -0.30 -1.75 14.81
C ASP A 206 1.15 -1.94 15.28
N SER A 207 1.37 -2.66 16.35
CA SER A 207 2.70 -3.11 16.77
C SER A 207 2.95 -4.53 16.30
N TRP A 208 4.22 -4.87 16.17
CA TRP A 208 4.64 -6.24 15.89
C TRP A 208 5.72 -6.70 16.86
N THR A 209 5.83 -8.01 17.00
CA THR A 209 6.87 -8.67 17.81
C THR A 209 7.76 -9.52 16.90
N GLY A 210 9.03 -9.60 17.22
CA GLY A 210 10.01 -10.36 16.45
C GLY A 210 9.59 -11.83 16.27
N GLY A 211 9.87 -12.36 15.07
CA GLY A 211 9.41 -13.67 14.61
C GLY A 211 7.94 -13.74 14.19
N GLY A 212 7.14 -12.67 14.38
CA GLY A 212 5.75 -12.58 13.93
C GLY A 212 5.61 -12.11 12.49
N ALA A 213 4.35 -12.00 12.03
CA ALA A 213 4.06 -11.57 10.66
C ALA A 213 4.62 -10.18 10.32
N GLY A 214 4.51 -9.21 11.26
CA GLY A 214 5.01 -7.85 11.06
C GLY A 214 6.53 -7.75 10.92
N SER A 215 7.30 -8.66 11.51
CA SER A 215 8.75 -8.67 11.37
C SER A 215 9.22 -9.19 9.99
N ARG A 216 8.38 -9.96 9.32
CA ARG A 216 8.72 -10.62 8.04
C ARG A 216 9.09 -9.63 6.95
N LEU A 217 8.33 -8.55 6.80
CA LEU A 217 8.64 -7.51 5.81
C LEU A 217 10.00 -6.88 6.04
N HIS A 218 10.36 -6.62 7.30
CA HIS A 218 11.67 -6.03 7.65
C HIS A 218 12.82 -7.00 7.33
N ASP A 219 12.62 -8.30 7.61
CA ASP A 219 13.57 -9.35 7.24
C ASP A 219 13.76 -9.41 5.70
N ILE A 220 12.68 -9.40 4.95
CA ILE A 220 12.70 -9.34 3.47
C ILE A 220 13.45 -8.09 3.00
N HIS A 221 13.18 -6.93 3.56
CA HIS A 221 13.86 -5.68 3.19
C HIS A 221 15.38 -5.72 3.46
N THR A 222 15.85 -6.44 4.49
CA THR A 222 17.31 -6.58 4.71
C THR A 222 17.99 -7.31 3.57
N ARG A 223 17.29 -8.20 2.89
CA ARG A 223 17.79 -8.97 1.74
C ARG A 223 17.59 -8.24 0.42
N GLN A 224 16.36 -7.81 0.13
CA GLN A 224 16.02 -7.13 -1.12
C GLN A 224 16.76 -5.79 -1.29
N LEU A 225 16.96 -5.07 -0.20
CA LEU A 225 17.61 -3.76 -0.20
C LEU A 225 19.07 -3.80 0.25
N ARG A 226 19.70 -5.00 0.24
CA ARG A 226 21.08 -5.18 0.72
C ARG A 226 22.05 -4.19 0.06
N GLU A 227 22.06 -4.14 -1.28
CA GLU A 227 22.98 -3.26 -2.02
C GLU A 227 22.75 -1.77 -1.71
N PRO A 228 21.53 -1.21 -1.83
CA PRO A 228 21.27 0.18 -1.45
C PRO A 228 21.46 0.47 0.04
N LEU A 229 21.30 -0.51 0.95
CA LEU A 229 21.64 -0.34 2.38
C LEU A 229 23.15 -0.26 2.59
N CYS A 230 23.92 -1.15 1.96
CA CYS A 230 25.39 -1.10 2.00
C CYS A 230 25.92 0.23 1.45
N ALA A 231 25.36 0.74 0.37
CA ALA A 231 25.70 2.05 -0.18
C ALA A 231 25.44 3.21 0.81
N ARG A 232 24.58 2.99 1.82
CA ARG A 232 24.27 3.94 2.91
C ARG A 232 25.01 3.63 4.23
N GLY A 233 26.08 2.82 4.14
CA GLY A 233 26.99 2.55 5.26
C GLY A 233 26.55 1.43 6.20
N PHE A 234 25.63 0.55 5.79
CA PHE A 234 25.37 -0.70 6.51
C PHE A 234 26.43 -1.74 6.13
N THR A 235 26.97 -2.39 7.12
CA THR A 235 27.88 -3.53 6.93
C THR A 235 27.10 -4.84 6.86
N ASP A 236 27.73 -5.90 6.35
CA ASP A 236 27.14 -7.25 6.38
C ASP A 236 26.78 -7.66 7.80
N SER A 237 27.64 -7.33 8.79
CA SER A 237 27.37 -7.59 10.20
C SER A 237 26.15 -6.80 10.73
N ASP A 238 25.92 -5.56 10.24
CA ASP A 238 24.70 -4.81 10.58
C ASP A 238 23.46 -5.52 10.06
N LEU A 239 23.49 -6.00 8.82
CA LEU A 239 22.36 -6.70 8.18
C LEU A 239 22.06 -8.03 8.86
N ASP A 240 23.08 -8.83 9.17
CA ASP A 240 22.94 -10.08 9.93
C ASP A 240 22.35 -9.82 11.33
N ARG A 241 22.80 -8.74 12.00
CA ARG A 241 22.26 -8.32 13.29
C ARG A 241 20.81 -7.87 13.17
N LEU A 242 20.42 -7.14 12.13
CA LEU A 242 19.03 -6.75 11.88
C LEU A 242 18.12 -7.98 11.73
N GLN A 243 18.56 -9.01 10.99
CA GLN A 243 17.80 -10.26 10.86
C GLN A 243 17.60 -10.92 12.23
N ASN A 244 18.62 -10.94 13.09
CA ASN A 244 18.49 -11.45 14.46
C ASN A 244 17.54 -10.60 15.31
N ILE A 245 17.60 -9.27 15.21
CA ILE A 245 16.70 -8.35 15.92
C ILE A 245 15.23 -8.61 15.53
N VAL A 246 14.93 -8.68 14.22
CA VAL A 246 13.55 -8.88 13.76
C VAL A 246 13.04 -10.29 14.01
N ALA A 247 13.91 -11.23 14.31
CA ALA A 247 13.55 -12.58 14.73
C ALA A 247 13.39 -12.73 16.25
N ASP A 248 13.95 -11.81 17.06
CA ASP A 248 13.94 -11.92 18.55
C ASP A 248 12.54 -11.60 19.11
N PRO A 249 11.85 -12.54 19.80
CA PRO A 249 10.54 -12.30 20.38
C PRO A 249 10.53 -11.25 21.52
N ARG A 250 11.69 -10.81 22.01
CA ARG A 250 11.82 -9.72 22.99
C ARG A 250 11.88 -8.35 22.34
N PHE A 251 12.01 -8.28 21.00
CA PHE A 251 11.99 -7.04 20.25
C PHE A 251 10.58 -6.77 19.72
N SER A 252 10.10 -5.54 19.91
CA SER A 252 8.87 -5.09 19.26
C SER A 252 8.99 -3.65 18.78
N ALA A 253 8.31 -3.34 17.69
CA ALA A 253 8.26 -2.01 17.12
C ALA A 253 6.86 -1.71 16.54
N MET A 254 6.62 -0.45 16.22
CA MET A 254 5.43 -0.08 15.47
C MET A 254 5.56 -0.53 14.01
N TRP A 255 4.43 -0.91 13.41
CA TRP A 255 4.32 -1.15 11.98
C TRP A 255 4.25 0.18 11.20
N TYR A 256 4.38 0.11 9.89
CA TYR A 256 4.12 1.25 9.02
C TYR A 256 2.67 1.70 9.20
N PRO A 257 2.42 2.95 9.63
CA PRO A 257 1.05 3.43 9.76
C PRO A 257 0.33 3.43 8.42
N LEU A 258 -0.90 2.91 8.39
CA LEU A 258 -1.80 2.95 7.25
C LEU A 258 -2.76 4.13 7.40
N VAL A 259 -2.84 4.96 6.39
CA VAL A 259 -3.81 6.04 6.29
C VAL A 259 -4.84 5.67 5.24
N SER A 260 -6.04 5.31 5.66
CA SER A 260 -7.19 5.05 4.79
C SER A 260 -7.96 6.35 4.61
N THR A 261 -7.83 7.00 3.45
CA THR A 261 -8.61 8.19 3.11
C THR A 261 -9.76 7.81 2.20
N CYS A 262 -10.97 8.11 2.65
CA CYS A 262 -12.22 7.81 1.96
C CYS A 262 -12.89 9.10 1.51
N GLY A 263 -13.57 9.07 0.37
CA GLY A 263 -14.38 10.17 -0.12
C GLY A 263 -15.49 9.64 -1.03
N ARG A 264 -16.64 10.28 -1.00
CA ARG A 264 -17.83 9.86 -1.74
C ARG A 264 -18.08 10.79 -2.91
N LYS A 265 -18.29 10.26 -4.11
CA LYS A 265 -18.64 11.10 -5.25
C LYS A 265 -20.01 11.74 -5.06
N THR A 266 -20.12 13.04 -5.29
CA THR A 266 -21.39 13.76 -5.15
C THR A 266 -22.48 13.10 -5.99
N SER A 267 -23.68 12.96 -5.41
CA SER A 267 -24.84 12.38 -6.09
C SER A 267 -25.55 13.36 -7.02
N ARG A 268 -25.09 14.63 -7.02
CA ARG A 268 -25.70 15.67 -7.86
C ARG A 268 -25.03 15.69 -9.23
N ALA A 269 -25.84 15.53 -10.28
CA ALA A 269 -25.49 15.79 -11.66
C ALA A 269 -25.32 17.30 -11.89
#